data_2f54442bc9bd9b859340dd2768091dc0
#
_entry.id   2f54442bc9bd9b859340dd2768091dc0
#
_cell.length_a   1.000
_cell.length_b   1.000
_cell.length_c   1.000
_cell.angle_alpha   90.00
_cell.angle_beta   90.00
_cell.angle_gamma   90.00
#
_symmetry.space_group_name_H-M   'P 1'
#
loop_
_entity.id
_entity.type
_entity.pdbx_description
1 polymer ?
#
loop_
_entity_poly.entity_id
_entity_poly.type
_entity_poly.pdbx_seq_one_letter_code
_entity_poly.pdbx_strand_id
1 'polypeptide(L)'
;MLDLYFTVRSVTPGQKGRDALNAAGLRCRLLRAPRAAAPGGCAYALALARRDGPRAAAVLDRAGVRVEGQWLRSPEGSFERVGL
;
A
#
# COMPACT_ATOMS: atom_id res chain seq x y z
N MET A 1 11.25 -5.36 6.58
CA MET A 1 11.10 -5.47 5.12
C MET A 1 9.73 -4.98 4.70
N LEU A 2 9.67 -4.18 3.65
CA LEU A 2 8.41 -3.60 3.17
C LEU A 2 7.85 -4.51 2.06
N ASP A 3 7.10 -5.51 2.46
CA ASP A 3 6.61 -6.56 1.55
C ASP A 3 5.09 -6.51 1.33
N LEU A 4 4.37 -5.63 2.01
CA LEU A 4 2.94 -5.45 1.82
C LEU A 4 2.72 -4.17 0.99
N TYR A 5 1.96 -4.29 -0.10
CA TYR A 5 1.72 -3.19 -1.03
C TYR A 5 0.24 -2.87 -1.06
N PHE A 6 -0.10 -1.63 -0.74
CA PHE A 6 -1.46 -1.11 -0.87
C PHE A 6 -1.49 -0.26 -2.13
N THR A 7 -2.20 -0.72 -3.15
CA THR A 7 -2.27 0.02 -4.41
C THR A 7 -3.32 1.12 -4.33
N VAL A 8 -3.00 2.25 -4.95
CA VAL A 8 -3.87 3.43 -5.00
C VAL A 8 -3.93 3.92 -6.44
N ARG A 9 -4.98 4.67 -6.75
CA ARG A 9 -5.28 5.06 -8.12
C ARG A 9 -4.25 6.04 -8.72
N SER A 10 -3.74 6.96 -7.91
CA SER A 10 -2.87 8.01 -8.41
C SER A 10 -1.94 8.51 -7.33
N VAL A 11 -1.04 9.44 -7.69
CA VAL A 11 -0.05 9.97 -6.76
C VAL A 11 -0.69 10.76 -5.62
N THR A 12 -1.80 11.46 -5.88
CA THR A 12 -2.44 12.30 -4.86
C THR A 12 -2.94 11.49 -3.65
N PRO A 13 -3.78 10.45 -3.83
CA PRO A 13 -4.12 9.61 -2.69
C PRO A 13 -2.90 8.86 -2.13
N GLY A 14 -1.91 8.57 -2.97
CA GLY A 14 -0.68 7.96 -2.48
C GLY A 14 0.07 8.85 -1.51
N GLN A 15 0.23 10.13 -1.85
CA GLN A 15 0.89 11.09 -0.96
C GLN A 15 0.11 11.30 0.33
N LYS A 16 -1.21 11.42 0.22
CA LYS A 16 -2.07 11.57 1.38
C LYS A 16 -1.95 10.36 2.31
N GLY A 17 -1.94 9.16 1.72
CA GLY A 17 -1.80 7.94 2.50
C GLY A 17 -0.45 7.84 3.18
N ARG A 18 0.63 8.16 2.45
CA ARG A 18 1.98 8.15 3.01
C ARG A 18 2.06 9.10 4.20
N ASP A 19 1.54 10.30 4.05
CA ASP A 19 1.61 11.29 5.12
C ASP A 19 0.81 10.84 6.35
N ALA A 20 -0.37 10.25 6.14
CA ALA A 20 -1.19 9.74 7.23
C ALA A 20 -0.49 8.59 7.96
N LEU A 21 0.14 7.67 7.22
CA LEU A 21 0.84 6.55 7.82
C LEU A 21 2.07 7.02 8.60
N ASN A 22 2.84 7.95 8.03
CA ASN A 22 4.01 8.50 8.72
C ASN A 22 3.60 9.24 9.98
N ALA A 23 2.50 9.99 9.95
CA ALA A 23 1.99 10.70 11.13
C ALA A 23 1.55 9.72 12.21
N ALA A 24 1.14 8.52 11.84
CA ALA A 24 0.76 7.46 12.79
C ALA A 24 1.97 6.65 13.26
N GLY A 25 3.17 7.01 12.86
CA GLY A 25 4.38 6.30 13.24
C GLY A 25 4.65 5.04 12.44
N LEU A 26 3.97 4.86 11.31
CA LEU A 26 4.15 3.67 10.48
C LEU A 26 5.09 3.99 9.32
N ARG A 27 6.08 3.13 9.15
CA ARG A 27 7.04 3.27 8.07
C ARG A 27 6.43 2.82 6.76
N CYS A 28 6.49 3.68 5.74
CA CYS A 28 6.02 3.30 4.42
C CYS A 28 6.77 4.06 3.33
N ARG A 29 6.71 3.50 2.11
CA ARG A 29 7.29 4.13 0.93
C ARG A 29 6.22 4.25 -0.13
N LEU A 30 6.14 5.42 -0.76
CA LEU A 30 5.29 5.63 -1.93
C LEU A 30 6.13 5.35 -3.17
N LEU A 31 5.64 4.46 -4.02
CA LEU A 31 6.36 4.09 -5.25
C LEU A 31 5.37 3.79 -6.36
N ARG A 32 5.88 3.65 -7.58
CA ARG A 32 5.03 3.23 -8.68
C ARG A 32 4.63 1.78 -8.46
N ALA A 33 3.35 1.49 -8.69
CA ALA A 33 2.85 0.12 -8.48
C ALA A 33 3.52 -0.83 -9.48
N PRO A 34 4.10 -1.94 -8.99
CA PRO A 34 4.62 -2.97 -9.90
C PRO A 34 3.48 -3.49 -10.77
N ARG A 35 3.79 -3.80 -12.02
CA ARG A 35 2.76 -4.27 -12.96
C ARG A 35 2.01 -5.47 -12.42
N ALA A 36 2.70 -6.40 -11.78
CA ALA A 36 2.09 -7.60 -11.22
C ALA A 36 1.11 -7.30 -10.09
N ALA A 37 1.24 -6.15 -9.43
CA ALA A 37 0.35 -5.73 -8.34
C ALA A 37 -0.64 -4.66 -8.81
N ALA A 38 -0.77 -4.45 -10.12
CA ALA A 38 -1.66 -3.41 -10.65
C ALA A 38 -2.42 -3.87 -11.89
N PRO A 39 -3.05 -5.05 -11.84
CA PRO A 39 -3.78 -5.56 -13.03
C PRO A 39 -4.95 -4.66 -13.43
N GLY A 40 -5.47 -3.86 -12.49
CA GLY A 40 -6.58 -2.93 -12.77
C GLY A 40 -6.13 -1.53 -13.15
N GLY A 41 -4.83 -1.31 -13.40
CA GLY A 41 -4.32 -0.02 -13.83
C GLY A 41 -3.97 0.95 -12.71
N CYS A 42 -3.83 0.47 -11.48
CA CYS A 42 -3.38 1.34 -10.38
C CYS A 42 -1.97 1.84 -10.65
N ALA A 43 -1.73 3.14 -10.44
CA ALA A 43 -0.47 3.77 -10.80
C ALA A 43 0.58 3.73 -9.69
N TYR A 44 0.16 3.75 -8.43
CA TYR A 44 1.06 3.88 -7.29
C TYR A 44 0.72 2.90 -6.19
N ALA A 45 1.69 2.66 -5.30
CA ALA A 45 1.51 1.77 -4.17
C ALA A 45 2.21 2.34 -2.95
N LEU A 46 1.66 2.01 -1.78
CA LEU A 46 2.26 2.28 -0.49
C LEU A 46 2.84 0.95 0.00
N ALA A 47 4.16 0.88 0.11
CA ALA A 47 4.84 -0.32 0.58
C ALA A 47 5.13 -0.19 2.07
N LEU A 48 4.76 -1.21 2.82
CA LEU A 48 4.90 -1.20 4.27
C LEU A 48 5.17 -2.61 4.78
N ALA A 49 5.49 -2.70 6.06
CA ALA A 49 5.75 -4.01 6.68
C ALA A 49 4.42 -4.76 6.86
N ARG A 50 4.46 -6.05 6.58
CA ARG A 50 3.27 -6.89 6.66
C ARG A 50 2.59 -6.79 8.04
N ARG A 51 3.38 -6.76 9.12
CA ARG A 51 2.83 -6.69 10.47
C ARG A 51 2.04 -5.41 10.73
N ASP A 52 2.30 -4.36 9.96
CA ASP A 52 1.61 -3.08 10.11
C ASP A 52 0.32 -3.00 9.29
N GLY A 53 0.00 -4.05 8.53
CA GLY A 53 -1.12 -4.04 7.60
C GLY A 53 -2.45 -3.64 8.20
N PRO A 54 -2.93 -4.33 9.26
CA PRO A 54 -4.24 -3.99 9.85
C PRO A 54 -4.30 -2.56 10.36
N ARG A 55 -3.23 -2.11 11.03
CA ARG A 55 -3.18 -0.76 11.56
C ARG A 55 -3.14 0.27 10.43
N ALA A 56 -2.35 -0.01 9.40
CA ALA A 56 -2.25 0.87 8.25
C ALA A 56 -3.59 0.98 7.52
N ALA A 57 -4.30 -0.13 7.35
CA ALA A 57 -5.62 -0.12 6.73
C ALA A 57 -6.58 0.78 7.49
N ALA A 58 -6.57 0.70 8.82
CA ALA A 58 -7.42 1.55 9.65
C ALA A 58 -7.05 3.02 9.54
N VAL A 59 -5.75 3.33 9.51
CA VAL A 59 -5.27 4.71 9.36
C VAL A 59 -5.70 5.28 8.00
N LEU A 60 -5.52 4.52 6.93
CA LEU A 60 -5.90 4.96 5.59
C LEU A 60 -7.40 5.16 5.46
N ASP A 61 -8.18 4.26 6.02
CA ASP A 61 -9.64 4.39 6.02
C ASP A 61 -10.07 5.67 6.71
N ARG A 62 -9.48 5.94 7.89
CA ARG A 62 -9.81 7.13 8.66
C ARG A 62 -9.38 8.40 7.93
N ALA A 63 -8.30 8.34 7.17
CA ALA A 63 -7.82 9.47 6.38
C ALA A 63 -8.58 9.68 5.08
N GLY A 64 -9.51 8.78 4.75
CA GLY A 64 -10.28 8.86 3.52
C GLY A 64 -9.50 8.44 2.28
N VAL A 65 -8.46 7.62 2.45
CA VAL A 65 -7.66 7.14 1.33
C VAL A 65 -8.20 5.78 0.90
N ARG A 66 -8.63 5.70 -0.35
CA ARG A 66 -9.15 4.45 -0.90
C ARG A 66 -8.00 3.56 -1.38
N VAL A 67 -7.95 2.34 -0.83
CA VAL A 67 -6.99 1.31 -1.26
C VAL A 67 -7.68 0.44 -2.31
N GLU A 68 -7.07 0.35 -3.50
CA GLU A 68 -7.67 -0.42 -4.59
C GLU A 68 -7.38 -1.91 -4.46
N GLY A 69 -6.23 -2.26 -3.89
CA GLY A 69 -5.87 -3.66 -3.69
C GLY A 69 -4.74 -3.79 -2.70
N GLN A 70 -4.58 -4.99 -2.16
CA GLN A 70 -3.53 -5.32 -1.22
C GLN A 70 -2.78 -6.54 -1.72
N TRP A 71 -1.45 -6.46 -1.70
CA TRP A 71 -0.60 -7.48 -2.30
C TRP A 71 0.58 -7.77 -1.40
N LEU A 72 0.95 -9.05 -1.30
CA LEU A 72 2.18 -9.46 -0.63
C LEU A 72 3.23 -9.80 -1.67
N ARG A 73 4.43 -9.29 -1.48
CA ARG A 73 5.55 -9.64 -2.32
C ARG A 73 6.31 -10.80 -1.67
N SER A 74 6.53 -11.87 -2.42
CA SER A 74 7.33 -12.99 -1.95
C SER A 74 8.83 -12.67 -2.05
N PRO A 75 9.68 -13.43 -1.36
CA PRO A 75 11.13 -13.22 -1.47
C PRO A 75 11.67 -13.32 -2.89
N GLU A 76 11.02 -14.10 -3.75
CA GLU A 76 11.44 -14.23 -5.15
C GLU A 76 10.85 -13.15 -6.06
N GLY A 77 10.08 -12.21 -5.52
CA GLY A 77 9.59 -11.07 -6.27
C GLY A 77 8.22 -11.22 -6.89
N SER A 78 7.53 -12.32 -6.66
CA SER A 78 6.15 -12.47 -7.13
C SER A 78 5.18 -11.79 -6.16
N PHE A 79 3.98 -11.46 -6.66
CA PHE A 79 2.96 -10.79 -5.86
C PHE A 79 1.73 -11.67 -5.74
N GLU A 80 1.18 -11.72 -4.54
CA GLU A 80 -0.04 -12.47 -4.25
C GLU A 80 -1.06 -11.50 -3.68
N ARG A 81 -2.26 -11.49 -4.25
CA ARG A 81 -3.33 -10.64 -3.73
C ARG A 81 -3.82 -11.18 -2.39
N VAL A 82 -3.96 -10.28 -1.41
CA VAL A 82 -4.42 -10.65 -0.09
C VAL A 82 -5.61 -9.79 0.29
N GLY A 83 -6.47 -10.34 1.15
CA GLY A 83 -7.58 -9.60 1.72
C GLY A 83 -7.32 -9.30 3.18
N LEU A 84 -7.84 -8.22 3.65
CA LEU A 84 -7.82 -7.90 5.07
C LEU A 84 -9.23 -7.99 5.64
#